data_6cbb85ab8bdf3e1f232dd73277f3bd01
#
_entry.id   6cbb85ab8bdf3e1f232dd73277f3bd01
#
_cell.length_a   1.000
_cell.length_b   1.000
_cell.length_c   1.000
_cell.angle_alpha   90.00
_cell.angle_beta   90.00
_cell.angle_gamma   90.00
#
_symmetry.space_group_name_H-M   'P 1'
#
loop_
_entity.id
_entity.type
_entity.pdbx_description
1 polymer ?
#
loop_
_entity_poly.entity_id
_entity_poly.type
_entity_poly.pdbx_seq_one_letter_code
_entity_poly.pdbx_strand_id
1 'polypeptide(L)'
;MKMMRFGKRPVGAEVFAEGILPLLSAGISFLLLAGALQSAAAGELEKEDLKFGFIKLTDMAPLAIAYEKRFFEDEGLYVTLEPQANWKVLLDRVIDGELDGAHMLAGQPLGATIGFGTKAHIITAFSMDLNGNGITVSNDIWKQMKKHVPHENGKPVHPIRADYLKPVVEKYLSEGKPFNMGMVFPVSTHNYELRYWLAAGGIHPGFYAPEKGDITGQIKAQALLSVTPPPQMPATLEAGTIYGYCVGEPWNQQAVFKGIGVPVITDYEIWKDNPEKVFGVSSAWAKENPNTHKAVLKALIRAAMWLDSGGLANRKEAARIMSRPEYVGADYEVIANSMTGTFEYEKGDKRSVPDFNVFFRYHATYPYYSDAVWYLTQMRRWGQIAEYKPDSWYMDIAKRVYRPDLYAAAAQELIAEGRAEAADFPDFAAETGFRPPQSEFIDGITYDGRKPNDYLAQFPIGLKGKDKVN
;
A
#
# COMPACT_ATOMS: atom_id res chain seq x y z
N MET A 1 -3.19 -8.52 -27.90
CA MET A 1 -3.89 -8.21 -26.66
C MET A 1 -5.17 -7.49 -27.04
N LYS A 2 -6.34 -8.15 -26.92
CA LYS A 2 -7.62 -7.58 -27.34
C LYS A 2 -8.14 -6.66 -26.25
N MET A 3 -8.24 -5.37 -26.56
CA MET A 3 -9.01 -4.41 -25.77
C MET A 3 -10.50 -4.76 -25.89
N MET A 4 -11.16 -5.06 -24.77
CA MET A 4 -12.62 -5.11 -24.74
C MET A 4 -13.16 -3.73 -24.37
N ARG A 5 -13.75 -3.07 -25.35
CA ARG A 5 -14.63 -1.92 -25.14
C ARG A 5 -16.05 -2.44 -24.96
N PHE A 6 -16.65 -2.22 -23.81
CA PHE A 6 -18.08 -2.41 -23.63
C PHE A 6 -18.81 -1.14 -24.06
N GLY A 7 -19.64 -1.30 -25.08
CA GLY A 7 -20.44 -0.20 -25.64
C GLY A 7 -21.59 0.20 -24.73
N LYS A 8 -21.95 1.49 -24.77
CA LYS A 8 -23.16 2.05 -24.19
C LYS A 8 -24.40 1.29 -24.69
N ARG A 9 -25.22 0.75 -23.81
CA ARG A 9 -26.56 0.27 -24.17
C ARG A 9 -27.56 1.40 -23.94
N PRO A 10 -28.44 1.68 -24.92
CA PRO A 10 -29.48 2.68 -24.76
C PRO A 10 -30.63 2.15 -23.89
N VAL A 11 -31.10 2.99 -22.99
CA VAL A 11 -32.31 2.77 -22.20
C VAL A 11 -33.50 3.08 -23.12
N GLY A 12 -34.31 2.06 -23.43
CA GLY A 12 -35.53 2.21 -24.19
C GLY A 12 -36.62 2.84 -23.33
N ALA A 13 -37.18 3.91 -23.83
CA ALA A 13 -38.41 4.52 -23.32
C ALA A 13 -39.61 3.80 -23.91
N GLU A 14 -40.50 3.28 -23.10
CA GLU A 14 -41.84 2.93 -23.51
C GLU A 14 -42.85 3.91 -22.93
N VAL A 15 -43.52 4.55 -23.88
CA VAL A 15 -44.65 5.45 -23.68
C VAL A 15 -45.92 4.63 -23.69
N PHE A 16 -46.81 4.80 -22.73
CA PHE A 16 -48.23 4.53 -22.92
C PHE A 16 -49.06 5.69 -22.37
N ALA A 17 -49.90 6.15 -23.23
CA ALA A 17 -50.81 7.26 -23.04
C ALA A 17 -52.23 6.81 -22.66
N GLU A 18 -52.97 7.81 -22.17
CA GLU A 18 -54.41 8.04 -22.23
C GLU A 18 -55.32 7.54 -21.10
N GLY A 19 -56.04 8.52 -20.55
CA GLY A 19 -57.44 8.38 -20.24
C GLY A 19 -58.03 9.24 -19.14
N ILE A 20 -58.41 10.50 -19.47
CA ILE A 20 -59.70 11.19 -19.09
C ILE A 20 -60.00 11.56 -17.61
N LEU A 21 -60.12 12.89 -17.41
CA LEU A 21 -60.81 13.65 -16.34
C LEU A 21 -62.38 13.40 -16.33
N PRO A 22 -63.21 13.93 -15.39
CA PRO A 22 -63.03 15.05 -14.45
C PRO A 22 -63.80 14.99 -13.09
N LEU A 23 -63.59 16.03 -12.27
CA LEU A 23 -64.52 16.84 -11.42
C LEU A 23 -64.70 16.57 -9.92
N LEU A 24 -64.44 17.65 -9.24
CA LEU A 24 -65.13 18.36 -8.13
C LEU A 24 -64.60 18.21 -6.67
N SER A 25 -63.98 19.32 -6.28
CA SER A 25 -64.24 20.15 -5.07
C SER A 25 -64.15 19.55 -3.66
N ALA A 26 -63.26 20.14 -2.89
CA ALA A 26 -63.47 20.92 -1.69
C ALA A 26 -62.21 21.00 -0.80
N GLY A 27 -61.87 22.20 -0.45
CA GLY A 27 -60.64 22.58 0.22
C GLY A 27 -60.44 22.01 1.64
N ILE A 28 -59.17 21.74 1.92
CA ILE A 28 -58.59 21.88 3.24
C ILE A 28 -57.14 22.32 3.01
N SER A 29 -56.81 23.53 3.44
CA SER A 29 -55.42 24.03 3.49
C SER A 29 -54.61 23.26 4.49
N PHE A 30 -53.77 22.35 4.04
CA PHE A 30 -52.66 21.87 4.84
C PHE A 30 -51.37 22.53 4.35
N LEU A 31 -50.84 23.42 5.16
CA LEU A 31 -49.48 23.92 5.05
C LEU A 31 -48.52 22.70 5.19
N LEU A 32 -48.15 22.10 4.09
CA LEU A 32 -47.01 21.23 4.00
C LEU A 32 -45.77 22.13 3.90
N LEU A 33 -45.08 22.31 5.04
CA LEU A 33 -43.68 22.73 5.07
C LEU A 33 -42.88 21.62 4.39
N ALA A 34 -42.73 21.74 3.07
CA ALA A 34 -41.74 20.96 2.33
C ALA A 34 -40.38 21.52 2.73
N GLY A 35 -39.77 20.89 3.74
CA GLY A 35 -38.35 21.02 3.97
C GLY A 35 -37.63 20.55 2.70
N ALA A 36 -37.22 21.50 1.89
CA ALA A 36 -36.27 21.24 0.82
C ALA A 36 -34.98 20.78 1.51
N LEU A 37 -34.77 19.48 1.58
CA LEU A 37 -33.45 18.92 1.68
C LEU A 37 -32.71 19.44 0.44
N GLN A 38 -31.97 20.53 0.59
CA GLN A 38 -30.93 20.90 -0.36
C GLN A 38 -29.91 19.77 -0.32
N SER A 39 -30.13 18.76 -1.18
CA SER A 39 -29.05 17.94 -1.67
C SER A 39 -28.04 18.95 -2.23
N ALA A 40 -26.91 19.11 -1.56
CA ALA A 40 -25.77 19.81 -2.11
C ALA A 40 -25.51 19.12 -3.45
N ALA A 41 -25.77 19.83 -4.56
CA ALA A 41 -25.51 19.29 -5.89
C ALA A 41 -24.03 18.90 -5.91
N ALA A 42 -23.74 17.61 -6.06
CA ALA A 42 -22.39 17.15 -6.32
C ALA A 42 -21.88 17.97 -7.52
N GLY A 43 -20.71 18.60 -7.40
CA GLY A 43 -20.17 19.41 -8.49
C GLY A 43 -20.06 18.54 -9.74
N GLU A 44 -20.25 19.14 -10.93
CA GLU A 44 -20.06 18.44 -12.20
C GLU A 44 -18.66 17.86 -12.27
N LEU A 45 -18.54 16.60 -12.74
CA LEU A 45 -17.25 15.91 -12.90
C LEU A 45 -16.46 16.58 -14.04
N GLU A 46 -15.20 16.87 -13.80
CA GLU A 46 -14.33 17.48 -14.82
C GLU A 46 -13.90 16.44 -15.87
N LYS A 47 -13.84 15.17 -15.46
CA LYS A 47 -13.46 14.04 -16.30
C LYS A 47 -14.14 12.76 -15.82
N GLU A 48 -14.85 12.07 -16.70
CA GLU A 48 -15.56 10.83 -16.38
C GLU A 48 -14.78 9.56 -16.77
N ASP A 49 -14.08 9.58 -17.91
CA ASP A 49 -13.30 8.44 -18.42
C ASP A 49 -11.88 8.50 -17.84
N LEU A 50 -11.54 7.53 -16.99
CA LEU A 50 -10.28 7.50 -16.23
C LEU A 50 -9.48 6.23 -16.51
N LYS A 51 -8.14 6.33 -16.39
CA LYS A 51 -7.21 5.22 -16.48
C LYS A 51 -6.38 5.14 -15.22
N PHE A 52 -6.41 4.00 -14.53
CA PHE A 52 -5.61 3.75 -13.35
C PHE A 52 -4.63 2.60 -13.55
N GLY A 53 -3.38 2.84 -13.16
CA GLY A 53 -2.33 1.83 -13.20
C GLY A 53 -2.26 1.02 -11.91
N PHE A 54 -1.85 -0.25 -12.02
CA PHE A 54 -1.58 -1.09 -10.86
C PHE A 54 -0.47 -2.11 -11.12
N ILE A 55 0.12 -2.64 -10.07
CA ILE A 55 1.01 -3.80 -10.08
C ILE A 55 0.23 -5.02 -9.57
N LYS A 56 0.54 -6.19 -10.11
CA LYS A 56 -0.12 -7.47 -9.78
C LYS A 56 0.22 -7.94 -8.37
N LEU A 57 -0.49 -7.38 -7.40
CA LEU A 57 -0.39 -7.63 -5.96
C LEU A 57 -1.79 -7.63 -5.35
N THR A 58 -1.99 -8.31 -4.21
CA THR A 58 -3.30 -8.36 -3.55
C THR A 58 -3.73 -7.02 -2.95
N ASP A 59 -2.79 -6.15 -2.63
CA ASP A 59 -3.04 -4.82 -2.07
C ASP A 59 -3.65 -3.81 -3.07
N MET A 60 -3.72 -4.15 -4.37
CA MET A 60 -4.53 -3.39 -5.34
C MET A 60 -6.04 -3.68 -5.24
N ALA A 61 -6.46 -4.55 -4.33
CA ALA A 61 -7.85 -4.99 -4.19
C ALA A 61 -8.88 -3.83 -4.11
N PRO A 62 -8.63 -2.69 -3.43
CA PRO A 62 -9.58 -1.58 -3.45
C PRO A 62 -9.94 -1.09 -4.86
N LEU A 63 -8.97 -1.07 -5.80
CA LEU A 63 -9.23 -0.71 -7.20
C LEU A 63 -10.09 -1.76 -7.91
N ALA A 64 -9.73 -3.04 -7.77
CA ALA A 64 -10.47 -4.14 -8.39
C ALA A 64 -11.90 -4.21 -7.87
N ILE A 65 -12.09 -4.07 -6.55
CA ILE A 65 -13.42 -4.12 -5.93
C ILE A 65 -14.27 -2.89 -6.31
N ALA A 66 -13.68 -1.68 -6.34
CA ALA A 66 -14.40 -0.50 -6.79
C ALA A 66 -14.91 -0.66 -8.24
N TYR A 67 -14.10 -1.30 -9.09
CA TYR A 67 -14.46 -1.61 -10.47
C TYR A 67 -15.56 -2.70 -10.56
N GLU A 68 -15.33 -3.86 -9.96
CA GLU A 68 -16.22 -5.04 -10.05
C GLU A 68 -17.57 -4.83 -9.34
N LYS A 69 -17.58 -4.05 -8.27
CA LYS A 69 -18.80 -3.70 -7.53
C LYS A 69 -19.46 -2.43 -8.06
N ARG A 70 -18.95 -1.85 -9.17
CA ARG A 70 -19.48 -0.67 -9.82
C ARG A 70 -19.51 0.59 -8.95
N PHE A 71 -18.63 0.64 -7.93
CA PHE A 71 -18.56 1.83 -7.06
C PHE A 71 -18.04 3.06 -7.81
N PHE A 72 -17.21 2.88 -8.83
CA PHE A 72 -16.82 3.97 -9.71
C PHE A 72 -18.00 4.47 -10.55
N GLU A 73 -18.79 3.56 -11.13
CA GLU A 73 -19.97 3.93 -11.92
C GLU A 73 -21.05 4.61 -11.08
N ASP A 74 -21.22 4.21 -9.81
CA ASP A 74 -22.14 4.86 -8.87
C ASP A 74 -21.77 6.34 -8.62
N GLU A 75 -20.51 6.69 -8.79
CA GLU A 75 -19.98 8.05 -8.70
C GLU A 75 -19.88 8.75 -10.09
N GLY A 76 -20.41 8.14 -11.16
CA GLY A 76 -20.38 8.66 -12.52
C GLY A 76 -19.06 8.47 -13.27
N LEU A 77 -18.19 7.59 -12.79
CA LEU A 77 -16.85 7.37 -13.33
C LEU A 77 -16.79 6.09 -14.19
N TYR A 78 -16.10 6.17 -15.32
CA TYR A 78 -15.82 5.04 -16.21
C TYR A 78 -14.33 4.76 -16.19
N VAL A 79 -13.93 3.75 -15.42
CA VAL A 79 -12.53 3.45 -15.12
C VAL A 79 -12.02 2.30 -15.97
N THR A 80 -10.80 2.45 -16.51
CA THR A 80 -10.01 1.36 -17.08
C THR A 80 -8.84 1.07 -16.15
N LEU A 81 -8.68 -0.18 -15.72
CA LEU A 81 -7.54 -0.63 -14.92
C LEU A 81 -6.48 -1.25 -15.84
N GLU A 82 -5.24 -0.75 -15.74
CA GLU A 82 -4.12 -1.18 -16.58
C GLU A 82 -2.97 -1.75 -15.74
N PRO A 83 -2.64 -3.07 -15.87
CA PRO A 83 -1.47 -3.63 -15.20
C PRO A 83 -0.19 -3.06 -15.79
N GLN A 84 0.75 -2.70 -14.92
CA GLN A 84 2.04 -2.13 -15.31
C GLN A 84 3.17 -3.13 -15.08
N ALA A 85 4.26 -2.99 -15.85
CA ALA A 85 5.39 -3.91 -15.82
C ALA A 85 6.21 -3.81 -14.52
N ASN A 86 6.35 -2.60 -13.98
CA ASN A 86 7.09 -2.31 -12.77
C ASN A 86 6.73 -0.93 -12.21
N TRP A 87 7.22 -0.63 -11.01
CA TRP A 87 6.92 0.60 -10.28
C TRP A 87 7.44 1.88 -10.95
N LYS A 88 8.57 1.80 -11.69
CA LYS A 88 9.08 2.96 -12.42
C LYS A 88 8.19 3.34 -13.58
N VAL A 89 7.82 2.38 -14.41
CA VAL A 89 6.90 2.60 -15.54
C VAL A 89 5.56 3.15 -15.06
N LEU A 90 5.04 2.61 -13.96
CA LEU A 90 3.79 3.09 -13.37
C LEU A 90 3.89 4.57 -12.96
N LEU A 91 4.96 4.94 -12.25
CA LEU A 91 5.18 6.32 -11.81
C LEU A 91 5.35 7.27 -13.01
N ASP A 92 6.18 6.91 -13.99
CA ASP A 92 6.44 7.72 -15.18
C ASP A 92 5.13 8.00 -15.94
N ARG A 93 4.28 6.99 -16.12
CA ARG A 93 2.99 7.15 -16.81
C ARG A 93 1.99 8.05 -16.06
N VAL A 94 2.05 8.12 -14.73
CA VAL A 94 1.26 9.11 -13.96
C VAL A 94 1.84 10.50 -14.11
N ILE A 95 3.17 10.63 -14.13
CA ILE A 95 3.85 11.93 -14.34
C ILE A 95 3.53 12.49 -15.71
N ASP A 96 3.55 11.64 -16.74
CA ASP A 96 3.33 12.02 -18.14
C ASP A 96 1.82 12.19 -18.48
N GLY A 97 0.91 11.91 -17.53
CA GLY A 97 -0.53 12.04 -17.71
C GLY A 97 -1.15 10.93 -18.57
N GLU A 98 -0.43 9.85 -18.87
CA GLU A 98 -0.99 8.68 -19.54
C GLU A 98 -1.92 7.87 -18.62
N LEU A 99 -1.69 7.94 -17.31
CA LEU A 99 -2.55 7.44 -16.25
C LEU A 99 -3.05 8.62 -15.41
N ASP A 100 -4.33 8.62 -15.07
CA ASP A 100 -4.95 9.61 -14.20
C ASP A 100 -4.56 9.42 -12.73
N GLY A 101 -4.27 8.19 -12.34
CA GLY A 101 -3.81 7.82 -11.02
C GLY A 101 -3.33 6.38 -10.99
N ALA A 102 -2.79 5.94 -9.87
CA ALA A 102 -2.29 4.59 -9.75
C ALA A 102 -2.19 4.09 -8.31
N HIS A 103 -2.27 2.76 -8.18
CA HIS A 103 -1.78 2.01 -7.04
C HIS A 103 -0.26 2.22 -6.93
N MET A 104 0.21 2.89 -5.89
CA MET A 104 1.61 3.26 -5.71
C MET A 104 2.17 2.74 -4.39
N LEU A 105 3.48 2.53 -4.37
CA LEU A 105 4.23 2.41 -3.11
C LEU A 105 4.08 3.71 -2.30
N ALA A 106 3.81 3.63 -1.01
CA ALA A 106 3.57 4.82 -0.18
C ALA A 106 4.77 5.79 -0.16
N GLY A 107 5.99 5.30 -0.37
CA GLY A 107 7.19 6.12 -0.50
C GLY A 107 7.38 6.79 -1.87
N GLN A 108 6.70 6.35 -2.95
CA GLN A 108 6.91 6.89 -4.30
C GLN A 108 6.53 8.38 -4.43
N PRO A 109 5.35 8.83 -3.96
CA PRO A 109 5.02 10.26 -3.97
C PRO A 109 6.03 11.13 -3.21
N LEU A 110 6.52 10.62 -2.09
CA LEU A 110 7.52 11.30 -1.27
C LEU A 110 8.89 11.36 -1.98
N GLY A 111 9.36 10.23 -2.50
CA GLY A 111 10.61 10.13 -3.25
C GLY A 111 10.63 11.06 -4.47
N ALA A 112 9.55 11.08 -5.26
CA ALA A 112 9.39 11.97 -6.40
C ALA A 112 9.37 13.45 -5.97
N THR A 113 8.70 13.79 -4.88
CA THR A 113 8.63 15.18 -4.38
C THR A 113 9.98 15.69 -3.90
N ILE A 114 10.80 14.86 -3.23
CA ILE A 114 12.15 15.25 -2.80
C ILE A 114 13.20 15.15 -3.93
N GLY A 115 12.84 14.51 -5.05
CA GLY A 115 13.72 14.38 -6.23
C GLY A 115 14.69 13.20 -6.17
N PHE A 116 14.38 12.13 -5.43
CA PHE A 116 15.15 10.89 -5.47
C PHE A 116 14.74 10.06 -6.70
N GLY A 117 15.66 9.93 -7.66
CA GLY A 117 15.40 9.31 -8.96
C GLY A 117 14.70 10.27 -9.92
N THR A 118 13.40 10.37 -9.87
CA THR A 118 12.57 11.28 -10.68
C THR A 118 12.06 12.43 -9.80
N LYS A 119 11.97 13.65 -10.35
CA LYS A 119 11.39 14.80 -9.64
C LYS A 119 10.02 15.15 -10.19
N ALA A 120 9.00 14.97 -9.39
CA ALA A 120 7.62 15.30 -9.72
C ALA A 120 6.80 15.55 -8.45
N HIS A 121 5.72 16.33 -8.55
CA HIS A 121 4.82 16.55 -7.42
C HIS A 121 3.61 15.61 -7.55
N ILE A 122 3.71 14.47 -6.89
CA ILE A 122 2.65 13.47 -6.73
C ILE A 122 2.05 13.62 -5.33
N ILE A 123 0.74 13.49 -5.24
CA ILE A 123 0.03 13.53 -3.96
C ILE A 123 -0.78 12.24 -3.75
N THR A 124 -1.11 11.97 -2.52
CA THR A 124 -2.08 10.94 -2.17
C THR A 124 -3.08 11.45 -1.13
N ALA A 125 -4.33 11.08 -1.32
CA ALA A 125 -5.41 11.31 -0.36
C ALA A 125 -6.03 10.00 0.13
N PHE A 126 -5.43 8.85 -0.18
CA PHE A 126 -5.95 7.55 0.17
C PHE A 126 -4.82 6.54 0.39
N SER A 127 -4.71 6.03 1.61
CA SER A 127 -3.91 4.85 1.92
C SER A 127 -4.71 3.59 1.53
N MET A 128 -4.09 2.65 0.84
CA MET A 128 -4.84 1.51 0.27
C MET A 128 -4.96 0.36 1.25
N ASP A 129 -3.98 0.18 2.14
CA ASP A 129 -3.94 -0.90 3.10
C ASP A 129 -2.92 -0.68 4.22
N LEU A 130 -3.01 -1.55 5.23
CA LEU A 130 -1.96 -1.77 6.22
C LEU A 130 -1.43 -3.20 6.09
N ASN A 131 -0.14 -3.38 6.33
CA ASN A 131 0.56 -4.66 6.27
C ASN A 131 0.51 -5.27 4.85
N GLY A 132 0.65 -6.59 4.73
CA GLY A 132 0.48 -7.30 3.45
C GLY A 132 1.78 -7.74 2.78
N ASN A 133 2.94 -7.49 3.42
CA ASN A 133 4.25 -7.92 2.93
C ASN A 133 4.82 -9.08 3.76
N GLY A 134 5.80 -9.76 3.18
CA GLY A 134 6.59 -10.75 3.90
C GLY A 134 8.02 -10.81 3.37
N ILE A 135 8.92 -11.31 4.21
CA ILE A 135 10.29 -11.64 3.84
C ILE A 135 10.40 -13.14 3.68
N THR A 136 10.70 -13.58 2.46
CA THR A 136 10.89 -14.97 2.09
C THR A 136 12.37 -15.24 1.82
N VAL A 137 12.88 -16.37 2.30
CA VAL A 137 14.23 -16.86 1.97
C VAL A 137 14.12 -18.18 1.21
N SER A 138 15.17 -18.55 0.43
CA SER A 138 15.21 -19.84 -0.25
C SER A 138 15.26 -20.99 0.76
N ASN A 139 14.83 -22.18 0.32
CA ASN A 139 14.88 -23.37 1.16
C ASN A 139 16.28 -23.67 1.69
N ASP A 140 17.32 -23.42 0.89
CA ASP A 140 18.72 -23.65 1.29
C ASP A 140 19.17 -22.68 2.39
N ILE A 141 18.76 -21.43 2.30
CA ILE A 141 19.00 -20.42 3.35
C ILE A 141 18.20 -20.78 4.60
N TRP A 142 16.92 -21.12 4.45
CA TRP A 142 16.10 -21.53 5.58
C TRP A 142 16.68 -22.73 6.33
N LYS A 143 17.12 -23.76 5.62
CA LYS A 143 17.76 -24.94 6.21
C LYS A 143 18.99 -24.57 7.07
N GLN A 144 19.76 -23.56 6.69
CA GLN A 144 20.88 -23.07 7.46
C GLN A 144 20.43 -22.22 8.66
N MET A 145 19.52 -21.29 8.41
CA MET A 145 18.98 -20.34 9.39
C MET A 145 18.16 -21.03 10.49
N LYS A 146 17.32 -22.02 10.11
CA LYS A 146 16.41 -22.75 11.02
C LYS A 146 17.12 -23.38 12.22
N LYS A 147 18.40 -23.73 12.09
CA LYS A 147 19.23 -24.32 13.19
C LYS A 147 19.41 -23.37 14.35
N HIS A 148 19.27 -22.06 14.12
CA HIS A 148 19.46 -21.01 15.11
C HIS A 148 18.13 -20.48 15.66
N VAL A 149 17.00 -20.79 14.99
CA VAL A 149 15.66 -20.31 15.38
C VAL A 149 15.11 -21.15 16.52
N PRO A 150 14.60 -20.57 17.61
CA PRO A 150 13.89 -21.32 18.64
C PRO A 150 12.65 -22.03 18.08
N HIS A 151 12.35 -23.22 18.62
CA HIS A 151 11.19 -24.01 18.24
C HIS A 151 10.36 -24.35 19.47
N GLU A 152 9.04 -24.27 19.33
CA GLU A 152 8.06 -24.75 20.29
C GLU A 152 7.06 -25.68 19.58
N ASN A 153 6.81 -26.85 20.17
CA ASN A 153 5.92 -27.86 19.57
C ASN A 153 6.28 -28.22 18.10
N GLY A 154 7.58 -28.22 17.78
CA GLY A 154 8.10 -28.54 16.45
C GLY A 154 7.97 -27.41 15.41
N LYS A 155 7.48 -26.24 15.80
CA LYS A 155 7.33 -25.07 14.93
C LYS A 155 8.28 -23.95 15.33
N PRO A 156 8.78 -23.17 14.35
CA PRO A 156 9.57 -21.96 14.63
C PRO A 156 8.79 -20.97 15.49
N VAL A 157 9.45 -20.35 16.44
CA VAL A 157 8.89 -19.26 17.26
C VAL A 157 8.99 -17.96 16.48
N HIS A 158 7.88 -17.24 16.35
CA HIS A 158 7.81 -15.92 15.73
C HIS A 158 7.74 -14.79 16.77
N PRO A 159 8.23 -13.60 16.42
CA PRO A 159 8.86 -13.20 15.15
C PRO A 159 10.25 -13.78 14.94
N ILE A 160 10.58 -14.19 13.70
CA ILE A 160 11.91 -14.68 13.36
C ILE A 160 12.82 -13.48 13.04
N ARG A 161 13.81 -13.24 13.89
CA ARG A 161 14.73 -12.10 13.78
C ARG A 161 15.87 -12.37 12.80
N ALA A 162 16.44 -11.32 12.22
CA ALA A 162 17.55 -11.44 11.27
C ALA A 162 18.90 -11.81 11.93
N ASP A 163 19.02 -11.73 13.26
CA ASP A 163 20.18 -12.26 13.97
C ASP A 163 20.34 -13.79 13.75
N TYR A 164 19.27 -14.52 13.49
CA TYR A 164 19.35 -15.93 13.08
C TYR A 164 19.84 -16.13 11.63
N LEU A 165 19.72 -15.12 10.77
CA LEU A 165 20.27 -15.10 9.42
C LEU A 165 21.76 -14.70 9.42
N LYS A 166 22.20 -13.90 10.39
CA LYS A 166 23.54 -13.31 10.41
C LYS A 166 24.68 -14.31 10.22
N PRO A 167 24.71 -15.48 10.92
CA PRO A 167 25.77 -16.47 10.71
C PRO A 167 25.83 -17.00 9.26
N VAL A 168 24.68 -17.06 8.56
CA VAL A 168 24.63 -17.49 7.17
C VAL A 168 25.23 -16.42 6.25
N VAL A 169 24.90 -15.14 6.48
CA VAL A 169 25.46 -14.00 5.73
C VAL A 169 26.98 -13.94 5.93
N GLU A 170 27.47 -14.03 7.17
CA GLU A 170 28.90 -14.01 7.50
C GLU A 170 29.66 -15.16 6.84
N LYS A 171 29.08 -16.36 6.78
CA LYS A 171 29.65 -17.49 6.05
C LYS A 171 29.82 -17.17 4.55
N TYR A 172 28.77 -16.66 3.90
CA TYR A 172 28.86 -16.30 2.47
C TYR A 172 29.95 -15.27 2.21
N LEU A 173 30.00 -14.22 3.04
CA LEU A 173 31.04 -13.19 2.92
C LEU A 173 32.45 -13.75 3.15
N SER A 174 32.64 -14.66 4.11
CA SER A 174 33.92 -15.33 4.34
C SER A 174 34.38 -16.21 3.17
N GLU A 175 33.45 -16.72 2.39
CA GLU A 175 33.68 -17.46 1.16
C GLU A 175 33.88 -16.54 -0.08
N GLY A 176 33.85 -15.21 0.10
CA GLY A 176 33.92 -14.24 -0.98
C GLY A 176 32.68 -14.18 -1.85
N LYS A 177 31.55 -14.66 -1.36
CA LYS A 177 30.26 -14.68 -2.08
C LYS A 177 29.38 -13.52 -1.58
N PRO A 178 28.82 -12.68 -2.48
CA PRO A 178 27.85 -11.68 -2.08
C PRO A 178 26.56 -12.34 -1.61
N PHE A 179 25.91 -11.76 -0.57
CA PHE A 179 24.60 -12.20 -0.12
C PHE A 179 23.52 -11.30 -0.74
N ASN A 180 22.86 -11.79 -1.79
CA ASN A 180 21.92 -11.01 -2.57
C ASN A 180 20.48 -11.25 -2.09
N MET A 181 19.71 -10.16 -1.93
CA MET A 181 18.27 -10.20 -1.65
C MET A 181 17.51 -9.27 -2.60
N GLY A 182 16.23 -9.59 -2.83
CA GLY A 182 15.36 -8.80 -3.70
C GLY A 182 14.49 -7.81 -2.91
N MET A 183 14.29 -6.65 -3.48
CA MET A 183 13.27 -5.66 -3.08
C MET A 183 12.63 -5.07 -4.33
N VAL A 184 11.47 -4.41 -4.21
CA VAL A 184 10.68 -4.06 -5.40
C VAL A 184 11.01 -2.69 -5.98
N PHE A 185 11.48 -1.76 -5.14
CA PHE A 185 11.86 -0.40 -5.57
C PHE A 185 12.60 0.34 -4.45
N PRO A 186 13.55 1.28 -4.75
CA PRO A 186 14.35 1.95 -3.72
C PRO A 186 13.56 2.75 -2.66
N VAL A 187 12.39 3.29 -3.00
CA VAL A 187 11.52 4.04 -2.07
C VAL A 187 10.29 3.25 -1.68
N SER A 188 10.40 1.92 -1.60
CA SER A 188 9.32 1.02 -1.20
C SER A 188 9.35 0.68 0.28
N THR A 189 8.20 0.39 0.85
CA THR A 189 8.07 -0.22 2.17
C THR A 189 8.89 -1.50 2.24
N HIS A 190 8.81 -2.35 1.22
CA HIS A 190 9.60 -3.60 1.09
C HIS A 190 11.10 -3.39 1.27
N ASN A 191 11.67 -2.34 0.63
CA ASN A 191 13.08 -2.01 0.79
C ASN A 191 13.39 -1.56 2.23
N TYR A 192 12.53 -0.73 2.81
CA TYR A 192 12.76 -0.21 4.16
C TYR A 192 12.53 -1.26 5.23
N GLU A 193 11.56 -2.13 5.09
CA GLU A 193 11.30 -3.25 6.00
C GLU A 193 12.40 -4.31 5.95
N LEU A 194 12.87 -4.65 4.74
CA LEU A 194 13.99 -5.56 4.58
C LEU A 194 15.26 -4.99 5.23
N ARG A 195 15.54 -3.70 4.99
CA ARG A 195 16.67 -3.00 5.64
C ARG A 195 16.49 -2.89 7.15
N TYR A 196 15.27 -2.65 7.61
CA TYR A 196 14.93 -2.58 9.04
C TYR A 196 15.18 -3.91 9.72
N TRP A 197 14.63 -4.99 9.17
CA TRP A 197 14.79 -6.35 9.69
C TRP A 197 16.25 -6.79 9.73
N LEU A 198 17.00 -6.60 8.63
CA LEU A 198 18.43 -6.91 8.56
C LEU A 198 19.22 -6.14 9.62
N ALA A 199 19.01 -4.82 9.71
CA ALA A 199 19.71 -3.95 10.66
C ALA A 199 19.36 -4.28 12.13
N ALA A 200 18.10 -4.63 12.43
CA ALA A 200 17.68 -5.08 13.75
C ALA A 200 18.38 -6.38 14.18
N GLY A 201 18.79 -7.22 13.22
CA GLY A 201 19.61 -8.42 13.43
C GLY A 201 21.13 -8.17 13.33
N GLY A 202 21.57 -6.91 13.22
CA GLY A 202 22.98 -6.55 13.14
C GLY A 202 23.64 -6.88 11.80
N ILE A 203 22.88 -6.95 10.70
CA ILE A 203 23.35 -7.09 9.32
C ILE A 203 23.23 -5.74 8.65
N HIS A 204 24.32 -5.19 8.11
CA HIS A 204 24.31 -3.90 7.44
C HIS A 204 23.79 -4.03 5.99
N PRO A 205 22.64 -3.37 5.61
CA PRO A 205 22.05 -3.50 4.29
C PRO A 205 22.61 -2.52 3.24
N GLY A 206 23.61 -1.72 3.61
CA GLY A 206 24.21 -0.71 2.75
C GLY A 206 23.58 0.68 2.84
N PHE A 207 24.23 1.66 2.21
CA PHE A 207 23.78 3.04 2.09
C PHE A 207 23.65 3.46 0.65
N TYR A 208 22.72 4.36 0.38
CA TYR A 208 22.63 5.18 -0.82
C TYR A 208 23.57 6.38 -0.70
N ALA A 209 24.17 6.82 -1.80
CA ALA A 209 24.97 8.03 -1.85
C ALA A 209 24.66 8.83 -3.13
N PRO A 210 23.46 9.40 -3.29
CA PRO A 210 23.05 10.09 -4.51
C PRO A 210 23.96 11.28 -4.86
N GLU A 211 24.51 11.98 -3.87
CA GLU A 211 25.50 13.04 -4.09
C GLU A 211 26.80 12.56 -4.75
N LYS A 212 27.11 11.27 -4.62
CA LYS A 212 28.25 10.61 -5.26
C LYS A 212 27.85 9.86 -6.54
N GLY A 213 26.59 10.00 -6.98
CA GLY A 213 26.03 9.29 -8.12
C GLY A 213 25.65 7.83 -7.85
N ASP A 214 25.70 7.36 -6.59
CA ASP A 214 25.30 6.03 -6.21
C ASP A 214 23.85 6.00 -5.68
N ILE A 215 22.94 5.49 -6.50
CA ILE A 215 21.52 5.29 -6.18
C ILE A 215 21.17 3.80 -5.97
N THR A 216 22.17 2.94 -5.83
CA THR A 216 21.96 1.49 -5.70
C THR A 216 21.78 1.03 -4.25
N GLY A 217 22.27 1.80 -3.29
CA GLY A 217 22.12 1.54 -1.86
C GLY A 217 22.99 0.41 -1.34
N GLN A 218 24.18 0.20 -1.92
CA GLN A 218 25.07 -0.93 -1.63
C GLN A 218 26.35 -0.55 -0.86
N ILE A 219 26.58 0.74 -0.58
CA ILE A 219 27.79 1.16 0.13
C ILE A 219 27.84 0.55 1.53
N LYS A 220 28.94 -0.16 1.86
CA LYS A 220 29.16 -0.87 3.13
C LYS A 220 28.16 -2.05 3.39
N ALA A 221 27.51 -2.55 2.37
CA ALA A 221 26.53 -3.62 2.54
C ALA A 221 27.17 -4.97 2.88
N GLN A 222 26.59 -5.67 3.85
CA GLN A 222 26.79 -7.09 4.10
C GLN A 222 25.77 -7.93 3.32
N ALA A 223 24.57 -7.39 3.13
CA ALA A 223 23.56 -7.93 2.21
C ALA A 223 23.28 -6.92 1.10
N LEU A 224 23.40 -7.35 -0.15
CA LEU A 224 23.15 -6.54 -1.34
C LEU A 224 21.68 -6.64 -1.73
N LEU A 225 21.00 -5.49 -1.86
CA LEU A 225 19.60 -5.44 -2.22
C LEU A 225 19.44 -4.99 -3.67
N SER A 226 18.68 -5.76 -4.47
CA SER A 226 18.43 -5.49 -5.88
C SER A 226 16.96 -5.37 -6.19
N VAL A 227 16.63 -4.53 -7.19
CA VAL A 227 15.25 -4.35 -7.64
C VAL A 227 14.79 -5.54 -8.47
N THR A 228 13.68 -6.15 -8.07
CA THR A 228 13.01 -7.21 -8.82
C THR A 228 11.50 -6.93 -8.83
N PRO A 229 10.82 -6.94 -9.99
CA PRO A 229 9.37 -6.78 -10.05
C PRO A 229 8.66 -7.88 -9.25
N PRO A 230 7.56 -7.57 -8.52
CA PRO A 230 6.90 -8.51 -7.63
C PRO A 230 6.58 -9.87 -8.24
N PRO A 231 5.97 -9.99 -9.44
CA PRO A 231 5.64 -11.30 -10.01
C PRO A 231 6.87 -12.15 -10.40
N GLN A 232 8.05 -11.53 -10.48
CA GLN A 232 9.30 -12.21 -10.85
C GLN A 232 10.08 -12.71 -9.61
N MET A 233 9.73 -12.27 -8.40
CA MET A 233 10.45 -12.64 -7.17
C MET A 233 10.59 -14.15 -6.97
N PRO A 234 9.52 -14.97 -7.06
CA PRO A 234 9.63 -16.41 -6.88
C PRO A 234 10.59 -17.07 -7.90
N ALA A 235 10.49 -16.67 -9.17
CA ALA A 235 11.37 -17.23 -10.23
C ALA A 235 12.84 -16.83 -10.04
N THR A 236 13.10 -15.59 -9.59
CA THR A 236 14.45 -15.10 -9.31
C THR A 236 15.08 -15.83 -8.10
N LEU A 237 14.26 -16.15 -7.08
CA LEU A 237 14.65 -16.98 -5.94
C LEU A 237 14.97 -18.40 -6.37
N GLU A 238 14.09 -19.02 -7.16
CA GLU A 238 14.27 -20.39 -7.70
C GLU A 238 15.52 -20.51 -8.54
N ALA A 239 15.84 -19.50 -9.35
CA ALA A 239 17.05 -19.43 -10.14
C ALA A 239 18.34 -19.23 -9.30
N GLY A 240 18.24 -18.94 -8.00
CA GLY A 240 19.37 -18.69 -7.13
C GLY A 240 20.09 -17.37 -7.36
N THR A 241 19.47 -16.43 -8.09
CA THR A 241 20.02 -15.09 -8.31
C THR A 241 19.95 -14.24 -7.03
N ILE A 242 18.89 -14.44 -6.24
CA ILE A 242 18.70 -13.88 -4.90
C ILE A 242 18.47 -15.02 -3.91
N TYR A 243 18.86 -14.80 -2.66
CA TYR A 243 18.71 -15.79 -1.58
C TYR A 243 17.50 -15.55 -0.69
N GLY A 244 16.87 -14.40 -0.85
CA GLY A 244 15.63 -14.01 -0.21
C GLY A 244 15.13 -12.72 -0.79
N TYR A 245 13.93 -12.29 -0.38
CA TYR A 245 13.32 -11.04 -0.84
C TYR A 245 12.28 -10.54 0.16
N CYS A 246 11.91 -9.25 0.05
CA CYS A 246 10.71 -8.70 0.62
C CYS A 246 9.75 -8.30 -0.52
N VAL A 247 8.50 -8.77 -0.44
CA VAL A 247 7.47 -8.52 -1.45
C VAL A 247 6.07 -8.58 -0.84
N GLY A 248 5.11 -7.90 -1.47
CA GLY A 248 3.69 -8.04 -1.16
C GLY A 248 3.10 -9.36 -1.64
N GLU A 249 1.94 -9.73 -1.08
CA GLU A 249 1.22 -10.93 -1.51
C GLU A 249 0.63 -10.78 -2.94
N PRO A 250 0.53 -11.92 -3.66
CA PRO A 250 0.60 -13.31 -3.18
C PRO A 250 1.97 -13.98 -3.36
N TRP A 251 3.03 -13.24 -3.60
CA TRP A 251 4.29 -13.80 -4.10
C TRP A 251 5.13 -14.50 -3.03
N ASN A 252 4.88 -14.25 -1.72
CA ASN A 252 5.43 -15.07 -0.65
C ASN A 252 4.70 -16.43 -0.57
N GLN A 253 3.37 -16.40 -0.60
CA GLN A 253 2.57 -17.64 -0.60
C GLN A 253 2.79 -18.47 -1.86
N GLN A 254 3.05 -17.82 -3.02
CA GLN A 254 3.43 -18.50 -4.25
C GLN A 254 4.73 -19.30 -4.10
N ALA A 255 5.72 -18.77 -3.37
CA ALA A 255 6.96 -19.48 -3.10
C ALA A 255 6.75 -20.71 -2.20
N VAL A 256 5.88 -20.61 -1.19
CA VAL A 256 5.49 -21.74 -0.34
C VAL A 256 4.74 -22.80 -1.15
N PHE A 257 3.77 -22.37 -1.96
CA PHE A 257 2.96 -23.24 -2.81
C PHE A 257 3.84 -24.04 -3.78
N LYS A 258 4.81 -23.38 -4.42
CA LYS A 258 5.80 -24.03 -5.30
C LYS A 258 6.88 -24.82 -4.56
N GLY A 259 6.99 -24.69 -3.26
CA GLY A 259 8.00 -25.36 -2.45
C GLY A 259 9.44 -24.87 -2.70
N ILE A 260 9.62 -23.58 -3.05
CA ILE A 260 10.93 -22.99 -3.39
C ILE A 260 11.46 -22.03 -2.33
N GLY A 261 10.62 -21.58 -1.41
CA GLY A 261 11.02 -20.64 -0.35
C GLY A 261 10.12 -20.70 0.87
N VAL A 262 10.59 -20.08 1.93
CA VAL A 262 9.95 -20.01 3.24
C VAL A 262 9.89 -18.55 3.68
N PRO A 263 8.68 -17.98 3.83
CA PRO A 263 8.52 -16.70 4.53
C PRO A 263 8.99 -16.83 5.98
N VAL A 264 9.93 -16.00 6.37
CA VAL A 264 10.50 -16.03 7.73
C VAL A 264 9.85 -15.02 8.66
N ILE A 265 9.25 -13.96 8.09
CA ILE A 265 8.60 -12.92 8.87
C ILE A 265 7.61 -12.13 7.97
N THR A 266 6.53 -11.66 8.57
CA THR A 266 5.62 -10.70 7.94
C THR A 266 5.99 -9.26 8.35
N ASP A 267 5.57 -8.28 7.56
CA ASP A 267 5.76 -6.88 7.91
C ASP A 267 4.99 -6.47 9.18
N TYR A 268 3.83 -7.09 9.42
CA TYR A 268 3.10 -6.96 10.69
C TYR A 268 3.96 -7.31 11.92
N GLU A 269 4.84 -8.29 11.80
CA GLU A 269 5.78 -8.68 12.86
C GLU A 269 7.00 -7.74 12.96
N ILE A 270 7.32 -7.01 11.88
CA ILE A 270 8.39 -6.00 11.87
C ILE A 270 7.89 -4.70 12.47
N TRP A 271 6.74 -4.23 12.03
CA TRP A 271 6.05 -3.05 12.50
C TRP A 271 4.53 -3.25 12.37
N LYS A 272 3.86 -3.48 13.48
CA LYS A 272 2.43 -3.74 13.50
C LYS A 272 1.64 -2.58 12.92
N ASP A 273 0.68 -2.91 12.05
CA ASP A 273 -0.21 -1.97 11.36
C ASP A 273 0.55 -0.89 10.56
N ASN A 274 1.63 -1.31 9.88
CA ASN A 274 2.40 -0.43 9.02
C ASN A 274 1.61 -0.05 7.75
N PRO A 275 1.73 1.23 7.28
CA PRO A 275 1.16 1.64 6.00
C PRO A 275 1.96 1.04 4.84
N GLU A 276 1.28 0.67 3.73
CA GLU A 276 1.98 -0.02 2.66
C GLU A 276 1.78 0.63 1.29
N LYS A 277 0.54 0.74 0.79
CA LYS A 277 0.24 1.32 -0.51
C LYS A 277 -0.61 2.57 -0.39
N VAL A 278 -0.56 3.38 -1.44
CA VAL A 278 -1.39 4.58 -1.58
C VAL A 278 -1.98 4.65 -2.98
N PHE A 279 -3.09 5.35 -3.14
CA PHE A 279 -3.56 5.79 -4.44
C PHE A 279 -2.97 7.16 -4.74
N GLY A 280 -2.08 7.23 -5.73
CA GLY A 280 -1.35 8.44 -6.09
C GLY A 280 -1.85 9.07 -7.38
N VAL A 281 -1.87 10.40 -7.41
CA VAL A 281 -2.20 11.22 -8.58
C VAL A 281 -1.21 12.38 -8.71
N SER A 282 -1.03 12.95 -9.91
CA SER A 282 -0.25 14.18 -10.00
C SER A 282 -0.99 15.35 -9.31
N SER A 283 -0.23 16.23 -8.67
CA SER A 283 -0.80 17.43 -8.02
C SER A 283 -1.52 18.34 -9.00
N ALA A 284 -1.07 18.38 -10.26
CA ALA A 284 -1.71 19.14 -11.33
C ALA A 284 -3.09 18.53 -11.65
N TRP A 285 -3.14 17.22 -11.91
CA TRP A 285 -4.39 16.52 -12.19
C TRP A 285 -5.43 16.70 -11.06
N ALA A 286 -5.02 16.58 -9.80
CA ALA A 286 -5.92 16.74 -8.67
C ALA A 286 -6.50 18.17 -8.56
N LYS A 287 -5.74 19.18 -8.97
CA LYS A 287 -6.19 20.59 -8.99
C LYS A 287 -7.13 20.87 -10.17
N GLU A 288 -6.91 20.21 -11.29
CA GLU A 288 -7.73 20.36 -12.50
C GLU A 288 -9.03 19.56 -12.41
N ASN A 289 -9.05 18.49 -11.58
CA ASN A 289 -10.16 17.55 -11.46
C ASN A 289 -10.61 17.34 -10.01
N PRO A 290 -10.95 18.39 -9.23
CA PRO A 290 -11.23 18.25 -7.81
C PRO A 290 -12.50 17.44 -7.50
N ASN A 291 -13.57 17.57 -8.29
CA ASN A 291 -14.81 16.80 -8.09
C ASN A 291 -14.62 15.34 -8.53
N THR A 292 -13.95 15.13 -9.66
CA THR A 292 -13.57 13.80 -10.14
C THR A 292 -12.68 13.07 -9.13
N HIS A 293 -11.66 13.75 -8.57
CA HIS A 293 -10.79 13.16 -7.54
C HIS A 293 -11.58 12.76 -6.29
N LYS A 294 -12.50 13.64 -5.83
CA LYS A 294 -13.38 13.32 -4.69
C LYS A 294 -14.27 12.10 -4.97
N ALA A 295 -14.83 12.00 -6.16
CA ALA A 295 -15.64 10.86 -6.60
C ALA A 295 -14.82 9.55 -6.60
N VAL A 296 -13.57 9.60 -7.09
CA VAL A 296 -12.63 8.46 -7.01
C VAL A 296 -12.40 8.04 -5.56
N LEU A 297 -12.12 8.99 -4.66
CA LEU A 297 -11.89 8.70 -3.25
C LEU A 297 -13.13 8.06 -2.59
N LYS A 298 -14.34 8.53 -2.89
CA LYS A 298 -15.59 7.93 -2.41
C LYS A 298 -15.72 6.47 -2.84
N ALA A 299 -15.46 6.18 -4.10
CA ALA A 299 -15.51 4.81 -4.62
C ALA A 299 -14.48 3.89 -3.96
N LEU A 300 -13.24 4.37 -3.75
CA LEU A 300 -12.17 3.60 -3.08
C LEU A 300 -12.45 3.38 -1.60
N ILE A 301 -12.97 4.37 -0.87
CA ILE A 301 -13.38 4.22 0.54
C ILE A 301 -14.45 3.12 0.64
N ARG A 302 -15.47 3.14 -0.21
CA ARG A 302 -16.53 2.11 -0.24
C ARG A 302 -15.97 0.72 -0.54
N ALA A 303 -15.01 0.62 -1.43
CA ALA A 303 -14.36 -0.65 -1.76
C ALA A 303 -13.56 -1.20 -0.56
N ALA A 304 -12.82 -0.35 0.12
CA ALA A 304 -12.09 -0.72 1.34
C ALA A 304 -13.04 -1.15 2.47
N MET A 305 -14.13 -0.42 2.70
CA MET A 305 -15.21 -0.80 3.63
C MET A 305 -15.78 -2.17 3.30
N TRP A 306 -16.08 -2.42 2.02
CA TRP A 306 -16.61 -3.71 1.57
C TRP A 306 -15.61 -4.85 1.83
N LEU A 307 -14.32 -4.64 1.57
CA LEU A 307 -13.26 -5.63 1.80
C LEU A 307 -13.18 -6.07 3.27
N ASP A 308 -13.35 -5.17 4.21
CA ASP A 308 -13.26 -5.46 5.65
C ASP A 308 -14.63 -5.72 6.32
N SER A 309 -15.72 -5.69 5.55
CA SER A 309 -17.07 -6.06 5.99
C SER A 309 -17.46 -7.48 5.56
N GLY A 310 -18.61 -7.96 6.00
CA GLY A 310 -19.15 -9.27 5.58
C GLY A 310 -18.29 -10.48 6.01
N GLY A 311 -17.34 -10.28 6.89
CA GLY A 311 -16.43 -11.31 7.38
C GLY A 311 -15.63 -11.97 6.24
N LEU A 312 -15.43 -13.29 6.32
CA LEU A 312 -14.67 -14.04 5.32
C LEU A 312 -15.36 -14.15 3.94
N ALA A 313 -16.66 -13.87 3.82
CA ALA A 313 -17.37 -14.01 2.55
C ALA A 313 -16.84 -13.01 1.51
N ASN A 314 -16.75 -11.73 1.88
CA ASN A 314 -16.23 -10.68 1.01
C ASN A 314 -14.75 -10.88 0.66
N ARG A 315 -13.94 -11.32 1.63
CA ARG A 315 -12.52 -11.64 1.40
C ARG A 315 -12.34 -12.81 0.43
N LYS A 316 -13.17 -13.86 0.50
CA LYS A 316 -13.16 -14.98 -0.44
C LYS A 316 -13.62 -14.54 -1.84
N GLU A 317 -14.62 -13.67 -1.93
CA GLU A 317 -15.05 -13.13 -3.21
C GLU A 317 -13.95 -12.26 -3.83
N ALA A 318 -13.33 -11.38 -3.04
CA ALA A 318 -12.18 -10.58 -3.47
C ALA A 318 -11.03 -11.47 -3.98
N ALA A 319 -10.70 -12.54 -3.26
CA ALA A 319 -9.66 -13.48 -3.70
C ALA A 319 -9.99 -14.15 -5.04
N ARG A 320 -11.26 -14.48 -5.33
CA ARG A 320 -11.69 -15.00 -6.63
C ARG A 320 -11.56 -13.95 -7.74
N ILE A 321 -11.93 -12.71 -7.45
CA ILE A 321 -11.76 -11.60 -8.39
C ILE A 321 -10.27 -11.41 -8.70
N MET A 322 -9.45 -11.31 -7.66
CA MET A 322 -8.01 -11.07 -7.81
C MET A 322 -7.27 -12.22 -8.51
N SER A 323 -7.78 -13.46 -8.46
CA SER A 323 -7.18 -14.60 -9.17
C SER A 323 -7.36 -14.56 -10.69
N ARG A 324 -8.21 -13.70 -11.22
CA ARG A 324 -8.40 -13.54 -12.65
C ARG A 324 -7.14 -12.96 -13.32
N PRO A 325 -6.82 -13.37 -14.57
CA PRO A 325 -5.62 -12.91 -15.30
C PRO A 325 -5.52 -11.39 -15.49
N GLU A 326 -6.66 -10.71 -15.59
CA GLU A 326 -6.74 -9.25 -15.73
C GLU A 326 -6.28 -8.49 -14.48
N TYR A 327 -6.32 -9.13 -13.29
CA TYR A 327 -5.84 -8.59 -12.02
C TYR A 327 -4.48 -9.19 -11.63
N VAL A 328 -4.42 -9.98 -10.58
CA VAL A 328 -3.15 -10.59 -10.13
C VAL A 328 -2.80 -11.83 -10.96
N GLY A 329 -3.78 -12.71 -11.19
CA GLY A 329 -3.62 -13.88 -12.04
C GLY A 329 -2.84 -15.03 -11.39
N ALA A 330 -2.69 -15.04 -10.06
CA ALA A 330 -2.21 -16.20 -9.31
C ALA A 330 -3.38 -17.10 -8.92
N ASP A 331 -3.07 -18.35 -8.57
CA ASP A 331 -4.09 -19.32 -8.18
C ASP A 331 -4.92 -18.83 -6.98
N TYR A 332 -6.23 -19.11 -7.02
CA TYR A 332 -7.14 -18.71 -5.96
C TYR A 332 -6.67 -19.12 -4.56
N GLU A 333 -6.21 -20.36 -4.40
CA GLU A 333 -5.77 -20.88 -3.09
C GLU A 333 -4.56 -20.12 -2.54
N VAL A 334 -3.67 -19.67 -3.41
CA VAL A 334 -2.50 -18.85 -3.05
C VAL A 334 -2.93 -17.47 -2.58
N ILE A 335 -3.83 -16.81 -3.31
CA ILE A 335 -4.36 -15.48 -2.97
C ILE A 335 -5.23 -15.56 -1.71
N ALA A 336 -6.14 -16.53 -1.66
CA ALA A 336 -7.10 -16.67 -0.57
C ALA A 336 -6.42 -16.90 0.79
N ASN A 337 -5.25 -17.54 0.79
CA ASN A 337 -4.55 -17.84 2.03
C ASN A 337 -4.31 -16.56 2.86
N SER A 338 -3.60 -15.58 2.32
CA SER A 338 -3.32 -14.32 3.03
C SER A 338 -4.55 -13.42 3.14
N MET A 339 -5.37 -13.32 2.09
CA MET A 339 -6.55 -12.45 2.09
C MET A 339 -7.64 -12.87 3.08
N THR A 340 -7.66 -14.11 3.54
CA THR A 340 -8.64 -14.61 4.50
C THR A 340 -8.12 -14.68 5.95
N GLY A 341 -7.02 -13.98 6.24
CA GLY A 341 -6.49 -13.86 7.60
C GLY A 341 -5.70 -15.08 8.06
N THR A 342 -5.10 -15.80 7.13
CA THR A 342 -4.15 -16.87 7.43
C THR A 342 -2.85 -16.65 6.65
N PHE A 343 -1.76 -17.28 7.11
CA PHE A 343 -0.47 -17.19 6.44
C PHE A 343 0.28 -18.51 6.62
N GLU A 344 0.79 -19.07 5.54
CA GLU A 344 1.58 -20.29 5.57
C GLU A 344 3.07 -19.91 5.49
N TYR A 345 3.81 -20.20 6.54
CA TYR A 345 5.24 -19.92 6.63
C TYR A 345 6.07 -21.03 5.97
N GLU A 346 6.04 -22.21 6.51
CA GLU A 346 6.59 -23.41 5.91
C GLU A 346 5.42 -24.28 5.43
N LYS A 347 5.59 -25.09 4.40
CA LYS A 347 4.51 -25.94 3.88
C LYS A 347 3.93 -26.80 5.01
N GLY A 348 2.66 -26.61 5.30
CA GLY A 348 1.94 -27.24 6.42
C GLY A 348 1.96 -26.43 7.73
N ASP A 349 2.74 -25.36 7.84
CA ASP A 349 2.69 -24.44 8.99
C ASP A 349 1.84 -23.20 8.68
N LYS A 350 0.54 -23.43 8.53
CA LYS A 350 -0.46 -22.39 8.34
C LYS A 350 -0.93 -21.84 9.68
N ARG A 351 -0.85 -20.51 9.84
CA ARG A 351 -1.18 -19.81 11.09
C ARG A 351 -2.28 -18.78 10.85
N SER A 352 -3.04 -18.46 11.91
CA SER A 352 -3.99 -17.36 11.90
C SER A 352 -3.24 -16.03 12.03
N VAL A 353 -3.47 -15.12 11.08
CA VAL A 353 -2.92 -13.76 11.03
C VAL A 353 -4.02 -12.84 10.51
N PRO A 354 -5.06 -12.56 11.32
CA PRO A 354 -6.27 -11.88 10.85
C PRO A 354 -6.04 -10.44 10.36
N ASP A 355 -4.97 -9.81 10.81
CA ASP A 355 -4.57 -8.46 10.43
C ASP A 355 -3.39 -8.43 9.46
N PHE A 356 -3.11 -9.57 8.79
CA PHE A 356 -2.03 -9.61 7.79
C PHE A 356 -2.25 -8.58 6.67
N ASN A 357 -3.50 -8.37 6.24
CA ASN A 357 -3.84 -7.37 5.23
C ASN A 357 -5.13 -6.67 5.64
N VAL A 358 -5.05 -5.40 6.00
CA VAL A 358 -6.15 -4.58 6.48
C VAL A 358 -6.43 -3.48 5.47
N PHE A 359 -7.69 -3.39 5.00
CA PHE A 359 -8.05 -2.41 3.97
C PHE A 359 -8.83 -1.21 4.51
N PHE A 360 -9.55 -1.36 5.62
CA PHE A 360 -10.37 -0.26 6.17
C PHE A 360 -10.28 -0.13 7.69
N ARG A 361 -10.29 -1.25 8.42
CA ARG A 361 -10.18 -1.26 9.89
C ARG A 361 -8.97 -0.44 10.35
N TYR A 362 -9.00 0.05 11.58
CA TYR A 362 -7.92 0.86 12.18
C TYR A 362 -7.62 2.14 11.41
N HIS A 363 -8.63 2.67 10.71
CA HIS A 363 -8.51 3.84 9.83
C HIS A 363 -7.41 3.65 8.76
N ALA A 364 -7.30 2.44 8.21
CA ALA A 364 -6.27 2.05 7.25
C ALA A 364 -6.21 2.97 6.02
N THR A 365 -7.37 3.51 5.61
CA THR A 365 -7.47 4.36 4.41
C THR A 365 -7.13 5.83 4.64
N TYR A 366 -7.03 6.28 5.90
CA TYR A 366 -6.69 7.66 6.22
C TYR A 366 -5.19 7.91 6.03
N PRO A 367 -4.78 8.88 5.18
CA PRO A 367 -3.37 9.10 4.87
C PRO A 367 -2.71 9.97 5.96
N TYR A 368 -2.24 9.34 7.03
CA TYR A 368 -1.60 10.05 8.15
C TYR A 368 -0.28 10.70 7.75
N TYR A 369 -0.03 11.93 8.20
CA TYR A 369 1.27 12.60 8.05
C TYR A 369 2.39 11.82 8.75
N SER A 370 2.09 11.21 9.91
CA SER A 370 3.07 10.37 10.59
C SER A 370 3.57 9.21 9.74
N ASP A 371 2.70 8.61 8.91
CA ASP A 371 3.08 7.54 8.00
C ASP A 371 4.06 8.06 6.94
N ALA A 372 3.79 9.23 6.35
CA ALA A 372 4.72 9.89 5.41
C ALA A 372 6.06 10.23 6.07
N VAL A 373 6.04 10.74 7.31
CA VAL A 373 7.27 11.07 8.06
C VAL A 373 8.11 9.82 8.29
N TRP A 374 7.50 8.67 8.57
CA TRP A 374 8.26 7.42 8.72
C TRP A 374 9.08 7.09 7.47
N TYR A 375 8.48 7.15 6.29
CA TYR A 375 9.21 6.92 5.03
C TYR A 375 10.36 7.88 4.86
N LEU A 376 10.16 9.16 5.14
CA LEU A 376 11.23 10.17 5.04
C LEU A 376 12.35 9.91 6.06
N THR A 377 12.04 9.40 7.26
CA THR A 377 13.07 8.98 8.22
C THR A 377 13.88 7.79 7.70
N GLN A 378 13.23 6.80 7.06
CA GLN A 378 13.96 5.69 6.44
C GLN A 378 14.80 6.15 5.24
N MET A 379 14.29 7.08 4.41
CA MET A 379 15.09 7.70 3.34
C MET A 379 16.34 8.39 3.91
N ARG A 380 16.23 9.09 5.06
CA ARG A 380 17.36 9.67 5.76
C ARG A 380 18.28 8.60 6.35
N ARG A 381 17.74 7.63 7.07
CA ARG A 381 18.49 6.56 7.70
C ARG A 381 19.42 5.85 6.72
N TRP A 382 18.96 5.63 5.49
CA TRP A 382 19.70 4.88 4.47
C TRP A 382 20.43 5.75 3.46
N GLY A 383 20.44 7.09 3.62
CA GLY A 383 21.25 8.01 2.81
C GLY A 383 20.60 8.47 1.50
N GLN A 384 19.34 8.16 1.24
CA GLN A 384 18.59 8.73 0.10
C GLN A 384 18.36 10.25 0.30
N ILE A 385 18.16 10.66 1.55
CA ILE A 385 18.28 12.05 1.99
C ILE A 385 19.69 12.19 2.60
N ALA A 386 20.63 12.71 1.82
CA ALA A 386 22.04 12.73 2.19
C ALA A 386 22.37 13.67 3.36
N GLU A 387 21.64 14.78 3.49
CA GLU A 387 21.90 15.80 4.50
C GLU A 387 20.92 15.75 5.66
N TYR A 388 21.37 16.27 6.81
CA TYR A 388 20.50 16.53 7.95
C TYR A 388 19.34 17.45 7.56
N LYS A 389 18.14 17.12 8.04
CA LYS A 389 16.93 17.94 7.93
C LYS A 389 16.34 18.18 9.31
N PRO A 390 15.88 19.41 9.64
CA PRO A 390 15.15 19.66 10.88
C PRO A 390 13.78 18.95 10.88
N ASP A 391 13.21 18.70 12.04
CA ASP A 391 11.93 18.00 12.17
C ASP A 391 10.81 18.66 11.36
N SER A 392 10.79 20.00 11.30
CA SER A 392 9.81 20.75 10.50
C SER A 392 9.85 20.39 9.01
N TRP A 393 11.02 20.11 8.46
CA TRP A 393 11.15 19.74 7.05
C TRP A 393 10.40 18.44 6.73
N TYR A 394 10.48 17.45 7.61
CA TYR A 394 9.76 16.18 7.43
C TYR A 394 8.24 16.41 7.42
N MET A 395 7.75 17.24 8.33
CA MET A 395 6.34 17.60 8.40
C MET A 395 5.87 18.40 7.19
N ASP A 396 6.70 19.35 6.70
CA ASP A 396 6.37 20.16 5.52
C ASP A 396 6.26 19.29 4.25
N ILE A 397 7.17 18.34 4.07
CA ILE A 397 7.08 17.39 2.95
C ILE A 397 5.86 16.48 3.10
N ALA A 398 5.61 15.92 4.29
CA ALA A 398 4.45 15.07 4.54
C ALA A 398 3.14 15.79 4.19
N LYS A 399 2.95 17.03 4.63
CA LYS A 399 1.76 17.84 4.34
C LYS A 399 1.60 18.23 2.87
N ARG A 400 2.71 18.33 2.13
CA ARG A 400 2.66 18.61 0.68
C ARG A 400 2.21 17.41 -0.13
N VAL A 401 2.45 16.20 0.36
CA VAL A 401 2.24 14.94 -0.38
C VAL A 401 1.00 14.19 0.09
N TYR A 402 0.83 14.04 1.40
CA TYR A 402 -0.32 13.37 1.99
C TYR A 402 -1.42 14.38 2.26
N ARG A 403 -2.64 14.07 1.80
CA ARG A 403 -3.76 15.00 1.77
C ARG A 403 -4.98 14.44 2.52
N PRO A 404 -4.89 14.32 3.87
CA PRO A 404 -6.03 13.89 4.68
C PRO A 404 -7.22 14.84 4.60
N ASP A 405 -7.01 16.11 4.22
CA ASP A 405 -8.07 17.08 3.97
C ASP A 405 -8.99 16.65 2.81
N LEU A 406 -8.43 16.15 1.71
CA LEU A 406 -9.19 15.65 0.57
C LEU A 406 -9.92 14.34 0.90
N TYR A 407 -9.27 13.47 1.68
CA TYR A 407 -9.90 12.26 2.21
C TYR A 407 -11.12 12.60 3.07
N ALA A 408 -10.96 13.51 4.04
CA ALA A 408 -12.02 13.93 4.94
C ALA A 408 -13.23 14.50 4.19
N ALA A 409 -12.99 15.31 3.14
CA ALA A 409 -14.06 15.85 2.31
C ALA A 409 -14.88 14.73 1.61
N ALA A 410 -14.22 13.71 1.08
CA ALA A 410 -14.88 12.57 0.44
C ALA A 410 -15.65 11.72 1.47
N ALA A 411 -15.06 11.43 2.62
CA ALA A 411 -15.68 10.67 3.69
C ALA A 411 -16.92 11.38 4.27
N GLN A 412 -16.83 12.69 4.50
CA GLN A 412 -17.96 13.49 4.98
C GLN A 412 -19.14 13.50 3.98
N GLU A 413 -18.85 13.50 2.68
CA GLU A 413 -19.89 13.40 1.66
C GLU A 413 -20.55 12.02 1.68
N LEU A 414 -19.79 10.91 1.82
CA LEU A 414 -20.35 9.56 1.99
C LEU A 414 -21.24 9.46 3.24
N ILE A 415 -20.86 10.09 4.35
CA ILE A 415 -21.67 10.14 5.57
C ILE A 415 -22.97 10.92 5.32
N ALA A 416 -22.89 12.08 4.66
CA ALA A 416 -24.06 12.89 4.32
C ALA A 416 -25.03 12.18 3.35
N GLU A 417 -24.51 11.33 2.48
CA GLU A 417 -25.28 10.47 1.55
C GLU A 417 -25.87 9.22 2.25
N GLY A 418 -25.53 8.94 3.51
CA GLY A 418 -25.94 7.75 4.23
C GLY A 418 -25.29 6.46 3.72
N ARG A 419 -24.10 6.56 3.11
CA ARG A 419 -23.32 5.44 2.57
C ARG A 419 -22.19 4.99 3.48
N ALA A 420 -21.95 5.71 4.59
CA ALA A 420 -21.00 5.40 5.62
C ALA A 420 -21.45 6.05 6.94
N GLU A 421 -20.96 5.53 8.06
CA GLU A 421 -21.23 6.09 9.39
C GLU A 421 -20.06 6.93 9.87
N ALA A 422 -20.33 8.00 10.65
CA ALA A 422 -19.25 8.84 11.17
C ALA A 422 -18.26 8.06 12.06
N ALA A 423 -18.75 7.03 12.75
CA ALA A 423 -17.92 6.15 13.59
C ALA A 423 -16.92 5.28 12.82
N ASP A 424 -17.06 5.19 11.50
CA ASP A 424 -16.15 4.43 10.63
C ASP A 424 -14.83 5.17 10.39
N PHE A 425 -14.78 6.46 10.69
CA PHE A 425 -13.67 7.36 10.37
C PHE A 425 -13.06 7.98 11.64
N PRO A 426 -11.84 8.56 11.54
CA PRO A 426 -11.31 9.42 12.59
C PRO A 426 -12.26 10.61 12.86
N ASP A 427 -12.26 11.11 14.09
CA ASP A 427 -12.91 12.40 14.35
C ASP A 427 -12.14 13.52 13.63
N PHE A 428 -12.59 13.89 12.44
CA PHE A 428 -11.92 14.88 11.60
C PHE A 428 -11.77 16.26 12.24
N ALA A 429 -12.58 16.57 13.25
CA ALA A 429 -12.47 17.83 13.98
C ALA A 429 -11.30 17.83 14.98
N ALA A 430 -10.96 16.68 15.53
CA ALA A 430 -9.88 16.49 16.49
C ALA A 430 -8.60 15.90 15.86
N GLU A 431 -8.68 15.34 14.64
CA GLU A 431 -7.57 14.63 13.99
C GLU A 431 -6.45 15.60 13.56
N THR A 432 -5.24 15.27 13.95
CA THR A 432 -4.05 16.08 13.66
C THR A 432 -3.22 15.53 12.48
N GLY A 433 -3.57 14.38 11.97
CA GLY A 433 -2.80 13.64 10.96
C GLY A 433 -1.60 12.87 11.53
N PHE A 434 -1.47 12.80 12.85
CA PHE A 434 -0.38 12.09 13.52
C PHE A 434 -0.93 11.01 14.45
N ARG A 435 -0.58 9.76 14.14
CA ARG A 435 -0.84 8.63 15.03
C ARG A 435 -0.18 8.85 16.39
N PRO A 436 -0.69 8.26 17.47
CA PRO A 436 0.03 8.18 18.74
C PRO A 436 1.42 7.54 18.55
N PRO A 437 2.40 7.80 19.43
CA PRO A 437 3.69 7.11 19.38
C PRO A 437 3.50 5.60 19.35
N GLN A 438 4.22 4.93 18.46
CA GLN A 438 4.15 3.48 18.21
C GLN A 438 5.43 2.80 18.70
N SER A 439 5.29 1.73 19.47
CA SER A 439 6.41 0.96 20.04
C SER A 439 6.41 -0.51 19.62
N GLU A 440 5.49 -0.91 18.74
CA GLU A 440 5.35 -2.29 18.27
C GLU A 440 6.23 -2.55 17.04
N PHE A 441 7.54 -2.26 17.20
CA PHE A 441 8.58 -2.60 16.24
C PHE A 441 9.40 -3.80 16.74
N ILE A 442 9.93 -4.61 15.83
CA ILE A 442 10.70 -5.82 16.13
C ILE A 442 11.91 -5.57 17.04
N ASP A 443 12.47 -4.37 17.04
CA ASP A 443 13.60 -3.95 17.85
C ASP A 443 13.22 -3.17 19.13
N GLY A 444 11.91 -2.93 19.34
CA GLY A 444 11.39 -2.22 20.51
C GLY A 444 11.63 -0.71 20.48
N ILE A 445 12.08 -0.16 19.34
CA ILE A 445 12.26 1.29 19.18
C ILE A 445 10.89 1.96 19.07
N THR A 446 10.71 3.08 19.77
CA THR A 446 9.48 3.86 19.71
C THR A 446 9.56 4.92 18.61
N TYR A 447 8.56 4.94 17.75
CA TYR A 447 8.37 5.93 16.70
C TYR A 447 7.31 6.96 17.10
N ASP A 448 7.70 8.24 17.11
CA ASP A 448 6.80 9.39 17.15
C ASP A 448 7.01 10.25 15.90
N GLY A 449 6.00 10.30 15.03
CA GLY A 449 6.08 11.08 13.78
C GLY A 449 6.30 12.58 14.00
N ARG A 450 6.11 13.10 15.21
CA ARG A 450 6.39 14.50 15.57
C ARG A 450 7.86 14.74 15.89
N LYS A 451 8.66 13.67 16.08
CA LYS A 451 10.06 13.71 16.51
C LYS A 451 10.95 12.82 15.63
N PRO A 452 11.02 13.09 14.32
CA PRO A 452 11.76 12.22 13.38
C PRO A 452 13.26 12.10 13.69
N ASN A 453 13.91 13.17 14.15
CA ASN A 453 15.34 13.10 14.49
C ASN A 453 15.60 12.33 15.80
N ASP A 454 14.71 12.41 16.80
CA ASP A 454 14.79 11.57 18.01
C ASP A 454 14.63 10.09 17.66
N TYR A 455 13.74 9.77 16.71
CA TYR A 455 13.57 8.41 16.21
C TYR A 455 14.84 7.91 15.51
N LEU A 456 15.41 8.69 14.60
CA LEU A 456 16.66 8.37 13.90
C LEU A 456 17.84 8.15 14.85
N ALA A 457 17.89 8.90 15.96
CA ALA A 457 18.98 8.80 16.94
C ALA A 457 19.03 7.44 17.67
N GLN A 458 17.92 6.69 17.72
CA GLN A 458 17.82 5.42 18.42
C GLN A 458 18.47 4.24 17.68
N PHE A 459 18.66 4.32 16.36
CA PHE A 459 19.14 3.19 15.57
C PHE A 459 20.64 2.93 15.77
N PRO A 460 21.06 1.68 16.05
CA PRO A 460 22.47 1.30 16.03
C PRO A 460 23.11 1.38 14.63
N ILE A 461 22.33 0.99 13.59
CA ILE A 461 22.75 0.99 12.18
C ILE A 461 21.89 1.99 11.39
N GLY A 462 22.52 2.93 10.73
CA GLY A 462 21.88 3.97 9.94
C GLY A 462 22.45 5.36 10.21
N LEU A 463 22.19 6.32 9.33
CA LEU A 463 22.61 7.71 9.49
C LEU A 463 21.74 8.43 10.54
N LYS A 464 22.40 9.18 11.40
CA LYS A 464 21.78 10.00 12.46
C LYS A 464 22.21 11.44 12.32
N GLY A 465 21.35 12.37 12.73
CA GLY A 465 21.69 13.78 12.81
C GLY A 465 22.48 14.25 11.58
N LYS A 466 23.71 14.73 11.78
CA LYS A 466 24.59 15.27 10.73
C LYS A 466 25.49 14.21 10.05
N ASP A 467 25.32 12.93 10.33
CA ASP A 467 26.10 11.86 9.71
C ASP A 467 26.04 11.91 8.19
N LYS A 468 27.13 11.51 7.53
CA LYS A 468 27.23 11.40 6.07
C LYS A 468 27.70 10.01 5.69
N VAL A 469 27.36 9.59 4.49
CA VAL A 469 27.90 8.37 3.88
C VAL A 469 29.34 8.65 3.44
N ASN A 470 30.32 8.00 4.09
CA ASN A 470 31.74 8.13 3.80
C ASN A 470 32.20 7.09 2.79
#